data_7f3a60ed58bdd7e08b38ef215b8ac091
#
_entry.id   7f3a60ed58bdd7e08b38ef215b8ac091
#
_cell.length_a   1.000
_cell.length_b   1.000
_cell.length_c   1.000
_cell.angle_alpha   90.00
_cell.angle_beta   90.00
_cell.angle_gamma   90.00
#
_symmetry.space_group_name_H-M   'P 1'
#
loop_
_entity.id
_entity.type
_entity.pdbx_description
1 polymer ?
#
loop_
_entity_poly.entity_id
_entity_poly.type
_entity_poly.pdbx_seq_one_letter_code
_entity_poly.pdbx_strand_id
1 'polypeptide(L)'
;VPTVLGEAADQGVLALSDLGDVTLQAHVGAAPAAAHKALYRQAVGYIEVMQRRGRELEDARYLPYRIAFDVEKLTWEMDFFIKHFLEAYRGVAFAGGDRDALRAELGQLVGTLAAEPRVLCHRDYHSRNLMLAHGQLWIIDFQDARMGPDTYDLVSLLRDSYVDISEEDVDELLAYFLALAGRSADAADFRR
;
A
#
# COMPACT_ATOMS: atom_id res chain seq x y z
N VAL A 1 -10.00 0.75 11.62
CA VAL A 1 -9.05 -0.09 12.39
C VAL A 1 -9.75 -0.72 13.58
N PRO A 2 -9.27 -1.86 14.12
CA PRO A 2 -9.82 -2.44 15.34
C PRO A 2 -9.78 -1.47 16.51
N THR A 3 -10.77 -1.58 17.40
CA THR A 3 -10.81 -0.76 18.63
C THR A 3 -9.83 -1.32 19.65
N VAL A 4 -9.03 -0.45 20.26
CA VAL A 4 -8.20 -0.83 21.42
C VAL A 4 -9.10 -1.04 22.64
N LEU A 5 -9.11 -2.27 23.16
CA LEU A 5 -9.91 -2.66 24.33
C LEU A 5 -9.11 -2.53 25.64
N GLY A 6 -7.78 -2.63 25.54
CA GLY A 6 -6.87 -2.51 26.68
C GLY A 6 -5.42 -2.66 26.26
N GLU A 7 -4.53 -2.23 27.15
CA GLU A 7 -3.09 -2.34 26.94
C GLU A 7 -2.37 -2.73 28.23
N ALA A 8 -1.27 -3.46 28.10
CA ALA A 8 -0.30 -3.73 29.14
C ALA A 8 1.11 -3.46 28.55
N ALA A 9 1.47 -2.18 28.53
CA ALA A 9 2.67 -1.69 27.86
C ALA A 9 3.97 -2.30 28.43
N ASP A 10 4.01 -2.58 29.73
CA ASP A 10 5.11 -3.25 30.43
C ASP A 10 5.30 -4.71 29.98
N GLN A 11 4.25 -5.34 29.45
CA GLN A 11 4.26 -6.70 28.93
C GLN A 11 4.29 -6.77 27.40
N GLY A 12 4.21 -5.63 26.71
CA GLY A 12 4.12 -5.56 25.25
C GLY A 12 2.82 -6.14 24.70
N VAL A 13 1.70 -6.08 25.45
CA VAL A 13 0.41 -6.65 25.08
C VAL A 13 -0.59 -5.55 24.75
N LEU A 14 -1.30 -5.73 23.64
CA LEU A 14 -2.40 -4.88 23.20
C LEU A 14 -3.62 -5.78 22.91
N ALA A 15 -4.74 -5.50 23.57
CA ALA A 15 -6.02 -6.17 23.31
C ALA A 15 -6.85 -5.34 22.33
N LEU A 16 -7.27 -5.98 21.24
CA LEU A 16 -8.04 -5.33 20.17
C LEU A 16 -9.41 -6.01 20.04
N SER A 17 -10.38 -5.29 19.46
CA SER A 17 -11.65 -5.89 19.07
C SER A 17 -11.42 -6.99 18.04
N ASP A 18 -12.11 -8.11 18.18
CA ASP A 18 -12.09 -9.20 17.22
C ASP A 18 -12.87 -8.81 15.96
N LEU A 19 -12.25 -8.96 14.81
CA LEU A 19 -12.82 -8.71 13.49
C LEU A 19 -13.17 -10.01 12.74
N GLY A 20 -13.02 -11.18 13.40
CA GLY A 20 -13.18 -12.49 12.78
C GLY A 20 -12.02 -12.85 11.87
N ASP A 21 -12.24 -13.83 10.97
CA ASP A 21 -11.17 -14.47 10.18
C ASP A 21 -11.27 -14.20 8.67
N VAL A 22 -12.23 -13.37 8.21
CA VAL A 22 -12.46 -13.15 6.78
C VAL A 22 -11.70 -11.91 6.31
N THR A 23 -10.69 -12.14 5.48
CA THR A 23 -9.99 -11.07 4.75
C THR A 23 -10.71 -10.73 3.45
N LEU A 24 -10.43 -9.57 2.87
CA LEU A 24 -10.89 -9.22 1.52
C LEU A 24 -10.43 -10.28 0.50
N GLN A 25 -9.18 -10.76 0.59
CA GLN A 25 -8.68 -11.85 -0.25
C GLN A 25 -9.57 -13.09 -0.18
N ALA A 26 -9.86 -13.56 1.02
CA ALA A 26 -10.70 -14.77 1.20
C ALA A 26 -12.12 -14.58 0.68
N HIS A 27 -12.68 -13.38 0.87
CA HIS A 27 -14.01 -13.03 0.38
C HIS A 27 -14.07 -13.00 -1.16
N VAL A 28 -13.08 -12.36 -1.80
CA VAL A 28 -12.98 -12.27 -3.27
C VAL A 28 -12.84 -13.65 -3.89
N GLY A 29 -12.08 -14.57 -3.28
CA GLY A 29 -11.94 -15.94 -3.76
C GLY A 29 -13.24 -16.78 -3.67
N ALA A 30 -14.23 -16.34 -2.90
CA ALA A 30 -15.46 -17.10 -2.62
C ALA A 30 -16.75 -16.46 -3.16
N ALA A 31 -16.75 -15.15 -3.44
CA ALA A 31 -17.95 -14.38 -3.79
C ALA A 31 -18.00 -14.00 -5.28
N PRO A 32 -19.19 -13.68 -5.85
CA PRO A 32 -19.32 -13.19 -7.22
C PRO A 32 -18.62 -11.84 -7.44
N ALA A 33 -18.06 -11.62 -8.64
CA ALA A 33 -17.32 -10.40 -9.00
C ALA A 33 -18.05 -9.09 -8.70
N ALA A 34 -19.38 -9.05 -8.89
CA ALA A 34 -20.18 -7.86 -8.59
C ALA A 34 -20.14 -7.43 -7.11
N ALA A 35 -19.91 -8.36 -6.17
CA ALA A 35 -19.79 -8.06 -4.75
C ALA A 35 -18.43 -7.43 -4.40
N HIS A 36 -17.41 -7.68 -5.22
CA HIS A 36 -16.05 -7.20 -4.99
C HIS A 36 -15.90 -5.69 -5.23
N LYS A 37 -16.56 -5.17 -6.26
CA LYS A 37 -16.43 -3.79 -6.71
C LYS A 37 -16.76 -2.77 -5.63
N ALA A 38 -17.84 -3.00 -4.88
CA ALA A 38 -18.22 -2.14 -3.77
C ALA A 38 -17.17 -2.12 -2.64
N LEU A 39 -16.57 -3.28 -2.34
CA LEU A 39 -15.52 -3.41 -1.33
C LEU A 39 -14.22 -2.74 -1.77
N TYR A 40 -13.82 -2.90 -3.04
CA TYR A 40 -12.65 -2.20 -3.57
C TYR A 40 -12.85 -0.68 -3.59
N ARG A 41 -14.05 -0.18 -3.94
CA ARG A 41 -14.36 1.25 -3.81
C ARG A 41 -14.27 1.73 -2.36
N GLN A 42 -14.74 0.91 -1.41
CA GLN A 42 -14.58 1.23 0.02
C GLN A 42 -13.09 1.27 0.43
N ALA A 43 -12.29 0.29 -0.02
CA ALA A 43 -10.86 0.25 0.25
C ALA A 43 -10.13 1.48 -0.32
N VAL A 44 -10.42 1.85 -1.58
CA VAL A 44 -9.87 3.07 -2.21
C VAL A 44 -10.31 4.33 -1.45
N GLY A 45 -11.56 4.40 -1.01
CA GLY A 45 -12.06 5.50 -0.18
C GLY A 45 -11.31 5.63 1.15
N TYR A 46 -10.91 4.52 1.75
CA TYR A 46 -10.09 4.54 2.97
C TYR A 46 -8.68 5.08 2.75
N ILE A 47 -8.08 4.85 1.58
CA ILE A 47 -6.78 5.45 1.22
C ILE A 47 -6.90 6.98 1.21
N GLU A 48 -7.92 7.54 0.52
CA GLU A 48 -8.15 8.99 0.50
C GLU A 48 -8.34 9.56 1.92
N VAL A 49 -9.21 8.92 2.71
CA VAL A 49 -9.46 9.33 4.09
C VAL A 49 -8.18 9.31 4.93
N MET A 50 -7.36 8.27 4.80
CA MET A 50 -6.10 8.13 5.53
C MET A 50 -5.12 9.22 5.12
N GLN A 51 -4.97 9.49 3.83
CA GLN A 51 -4.09 10.54 3.33
C GLN A 51 -4.54 11.94 3.75
N ARG A 52 -5.83 12.24 3.63
CA ARG A 52 -6.40 13.52 4.03
C ARG A 52 -6.33 13.74 5.53
N ARG A 53 -6.79 12.76 6.33
CA ARG A 53 -6.74 12.84 7.79
C ARG A 53 -5.31 12.79 8.32
N GLY A 54 -4.43 12.04 7.65
CA GLY A 54 -3.01 12.00 7.96
C GLY A 54 -2.36 13.38 7.88
N ARG A 55 -2.70 14.18 6.84
CA ARG A 55 -2.24 15.57 6.73
C ARG A 55 -2.80 16.48 7.81
N GLU A 56 -4.11 16.34 8.13
CA GLU A 56 -4.77 17.15 9.17
C GLU A 56 -4.22 16.88 10.60
N LEU A 57 -3.78 15.64 10.84
CA LEU A 57 -3.33 15.16 12.14
C LEU A 57 -1.80 14.99 12.22
N GLU A 58 -1.06 15.54 11.25
CA GLU A 58 0.39 15.42 11.20
C GLU A 58 1.04 15.94 12.48
N ASP A 59 1.80 15.05 13.13
CA ASP A 59 2.49 15.35 14.37
C ASP A 59 3.77 14.51 14.48
N ALA A 60 4.91 15.19 14.51
CA ALA A 60 6.22 14.55 14.61
C ALA A 60 6.45 13.75 15.92
N ARG A 61 5.54 13.83 16.90
CA ARG A 61 5.57 12.94 18.07
C ARG A 61 5.28 11.49 17.71
N TYR A 62 4.55 11.24 16.62
CA TYR A 62 4.21 9.90 16.18
C TYR A 62 5.22 9.40 15.15
N LEU A 63 5.66 8.15 15.30
CA LEU A 63 6.68 7.53 14.46
C LEU A 63 6.40 7.61 12.95
N PRO A 64 5.17 7.35 12.46
CA PRO A 64 4.88 7.37 11.02
C PRO A 64 5.25 8.68 10.32
N TYR A 65 5.17 9.82 11.02
CA TYR A 65 5.52 11.14 10.47
C TYR A 65 7.02 11.45 10.51
N ARG A 66 7.84 10.58 11.12
CA ARG A 66 9.31 10.75 11.20
C ARG A 66 10.07 9.82 10.27
N ILE A 67 9.41 8.84 9.71
CA ILE A 67 10.00 7.86 8.78
C ILE A 67 9.32 7.97 7.42
N ALA A 68 10.06 7.73 6.35
CA ALA A 68 9.52 7.89 5.01
C ALA A 68 10.08 6.84 4.03
N PHE A 69 9.44 6.76 2.88
CA PHE A 69 10.03 6.19 1.67
C PHE A 69 10.96 7.23 1.05
N ASP A 70 12.13 7.39 1.65
CA ASP A 70 13.20 8.23 1.15
C ASP A 70 14.14 7.44 0.20
N VAL A 71 15.15 8.10 -0.32
CA VAL A 71 16.12 7.48 -1.23
C VAL A 71 16.79 6.26 -0.59
N GLU A 72 17.16 6.34 0.69
CA GLU A 72 17.82 5.25 1.39
C GLU A 72 16.91 4.02 1.50
N LYS A 73 15.66 4.23 1.97
CA LYS A 73 14.70 3.14 2.13
C LYS A 73 14.31 2.51 0.80
N LEU A 74 14.01 3.32 -0.22
CA LEU A 74 13.65 2.81 -1.55
C LEU A 74 14.83 2.08 -2.21
N THR A 75 16.07 2.59 -2.08
CA THR A 75 17.26 1.89 -2.58
C THR A 75 17.42 0.52 -1.91
N TRP A 76 17.21 0.46 -0.59
CA TRP A 76 17.26 -0.82 0.12
C TRP A 76 16.21 -1.81 -0.41
N GLU A 77 14.99 -1.36 -0.73
CA GLU A 77 13.95 -2.23 -1.30
C GLU A 77 14.31 -2.72 -2.71
N MET A 78 14.92 -1.88 -3.54
CA MET A 78 15.39 -2.28 -4.86
C MET A 78 16.56 -3.28 -4.78
N ASP A 79 17.51 -3.07 -3.86
CA ASP A 79 18.60 -4.03 -3.62
C ASP A 79 18.07 -5.36 -3.06
N PHE A 80 17.03 -5.32 -2.22
CA PHE A 80 16.34 -6.51 -1.72
C PHE A 80 15.68 -7.28 -2.87
N PHE A 81 14.99 -6.59 -3.79
CA PHE A 81 14.41 -7.17 -4.99
C PHE A 81 15.47 -7.84 -5.88
N ILE A 82 16.58 -7.15 -6.18
CA ILE A 82 17.67 -7.73 -6.97
C ILE A 82 18.18 -9.00 -6.30
N LYS A 83 18.53 -8.93 -5.03
CA LYS A 83 19.16 -10.03 -4.30
C LYS A 83 18.23 -11.24 -4.12
N HIS A 84 17.02 -11.00 -3.65
CA HIS A 84 16.14 -12.10 -3.23
C HIS A 84 15.24 -12.60 -4.34
N PHE A 85 14.73 -11.71 -5.20
CA PHE A 85 13.89 -12.14 -6.30
C PHE A 85 14.70 -12.52 -7.55
N LEU A 86 15.54 -11.62 -8.07
CA LEU A 86 16.25 -11.90 -9.31
C LEU A 86 17.35 -12.94 -9.12
N GLU A 87 18.26 -12.74 -8.19
CA GLU A 87 19.42 -13.63 -7.99
C GLU A 87 19.01 -14.96 -7.31
N ALA A 88 18.39 -14.89 -6.13
CA ALA A 88 18.10 -16.09 -5.35
C ALA A 88 16.92 -16.90 -5.87
N TYR A 89 15.78 -16.28 -6.16
CA TYR A 89 14.58 -16.99 -6.58
C TYR A 89 14.55 -17.31 -8.08
N ARG A 90 14.88 -16.32 -8.94
CA ARG A 90 14.87 -16.51 -10.40
C ARG A 90 16.17 -17.09 -10.95
N GLY A 91 17.25 -17.15 -10.15
CA GLY A 91 18.53 -17.67 -10.58
C GLY A 91 19.24 -16.80 -11.64
N VAL A 92 18.94 -15.50 -11.70
CA VAL A 92 19.55 -14.59 -12.65
C VAL A 92 21.02 -14.44 -12.32
N ALA A 93 21.88 -14.82 -13.25
CA ALA A 93 23.32 -14.55 -13.19
C ALA A 93 23.61 -13.32 -14.06
N PHE A 94 23.90 -12.20 -13.43
CA PHE A 94 24.28 -10.98 -14.13
C PHE A 94 25.66 -11.12 -14.76
N ALA A 95 25.80 -10.76 -16.03
CA ALA A 95 27.06 -10.78 -16.78
C ALA A 95 27.58 -9.35 -17.00
N GLY A 96 28.90 -9.19 -17.05
CA GLY A 96 29.53 -7.89 -17.31
C GLY A 96 29.04 -6.78 -16.38
N GLY A 97 28.56 -5.67 -16.92
CA GLY A 97 28.03 -4.53 -16.18
C GLY A 97 26.51 -4.52 -15.96
N ASP A 98 25.79 -5.60 -16.29
CA ASP A 98 24.32 -5.63 -16.30
C ASP A 98 23.70 -5.30 -14.94
N ARG A 99 24.31 -5.78 -13.86
CA ARG A 99 23.85 -5.48 -12.48
C ARG A 99 23.94 -4.01 -12.15
N ASP A 100 25.04 -3.37 -12.56
CA ASP A 100 25.27 -1.94 -12.31
C ASP A 100 24.35 -1.09 -13.20
N ALA A 101 24.11 -1.50 -14.44
CA ALA A 101 23.15 -0.87 -15.32
C ALA A 101 21.72 -0.93 -14.74
N LEU A 102 21.28 -2.11 -14.28
CA LEU A 102 19.99 -2.25 -13.61
C LEU A 102 19.89 -1.37 -12.36
N ARG A 103 20.93 -1.32 -11.53
CA ARG A 103 20.95 -0.45 -10.34
C ARG A 103 20.88 1.03 -10.70
N ALA A 104 21.51 1.43 -11.80
CA ALA A 104 21.43 2.81 -12.28
C ALA A 104 20.01 3.19 -12.70
N GLU A 105 19.30 2.32 -13.44
CA GLU A 105 17.91 2.51 -13.83
C GLU A 105 16.97 2.56 -12.62
N LEU A 106 17.10 1.59 -11.70
CA LEU A 106 16.33 1.58 -10.45
C LEU A 106 16.63 2.81 -9.58
N GLY A 107 17.88 3.30 -9.59
CA GLY A 107 18.28 4.52 -8.89
C GLY A 107 17.57 5.77 -9.41
N GLN A 108 17.33 5.88 -10.73
CA GLN A 108 16.55 6.95 -11.32
C GLN A 108 15.08 6.89 -10.85
N LEU A 109 14.49 5.69 -10.87
CA LEU A 109 13.14 5.45 -10.34
C LEU A 109 13.03 5.84 -8.86
N VAL A 110 13.98 5.39 -8.05
CA VAL A 110 14.07 5.74 -6.62
C VAL A 110 14.11 7.27 -6.43
N GLY A 111 14.95 7.97 -7.21
CA GLY A 111 15.04 9.42 -7.16
C GLY A 111 13.72 10.11 -7.47
N THR A 112 13.00 9.63 -8.49
CA THR A 112 11.69 10.14 -8.88
C THR A 112 10.65 9.92 -7.78
N LEU A 113 10.52 8.69 -7.28
CA LEU A 113 9.55 8.35 -6.23
C LEU A 113 9.83 9.08 -4.90
N ALA A 114 11.11 9.23 -4.52
CA ALA A 114 11.48 9.92 -3.29
C ALA A 114 11.20 11.45 -3.35
N ALA A 115 11.12 12.02 -4.56
CA ALA A 115 10.80 13.42 -4.80
C ALA A 115 9.30 13.73 -4.83
N GLU A 116 8.44 12.70 -4.91
CA GLU A 116 6.98 12.87 -4.90
C GLU A 116 6.48 13.49 -3.58
N PRO A 117 5.36 14.25 -3.63
CA PRO A 117 4.71 14.74 -2.42
C PRO A 117 4.35 13.58 -1.48
N ARG A 118 4.67 13.75 -0.20
CA ARG A 118 4.49 12.69 0.81
C ARG A 118 3.16 12.82 1.52
N VAL A 119 2.51 11.68 1.67
CA VAL A 119 1.30 11.49 2.48
C VAL A 119 1.52 10.35 3.47
N LEU A 120 0.63 10.20 4.44
CA LEU A 120 0.63 9.03 5.32
C LEU A 120 0.20 7.81 4.51
N CYS A 121 1.09 6.82 4.42
CA CYS A 121 0.86 5.52 3.79
C CYS A 121 0.77 4.43 4.84
N HIS A 122 -0.11 3.46 4.61
CA HIS A 122 -0.18 2.24 5.40
C HIS A 122 1.06 1.35 5.20
N ARG A 123 1.60 1.32 3.99
CA ARG A 123 2.71 0.53 3.48
C ARG A 123 2.31 -0.86 2.97
N ASP A 124 1.58 -1.63 3.74
CA ASP A 124 1.18 -2.99 3.39
C ASP A 124 -0.34 -3.07 3.14
N TYR A 125 -0.86 -2.12 2.29
CA TYR A 125 -2.28 -1.95 2.00
C TYR A 125 -2.75 -2.87 0.88
N HIS A 126 -2.96 -4.14 1.20
CA HIS A 126 -3.39 -5.19 0.27
C HIS A 126 -4.54 -6.01 0.85
N SER A 127 -5.14 -6.88 0.03
CA SER A 127 -6.37 -7.63 0.37
C SER A 127 -6.28 -8.52 1.62
N ARG A 128 -5.08 -8.92 2.04
CA ARG A 128 -4.87 -9.70 3.26
C ARG A 128 -4.91 -8.87 4.54
N ASN A 129 -4.64 -7.57 4.44
CA ASN A 129 -4.64 -6.63 5.57
C ASN A 129 -5.94 -5.80 5.65
N LEU A 130 -6.94 -6.21 4.87
CA LEU A 130 -8.30 -5.67 4.90
C LEU A 130 -9.25 -6.77 5.38
N MET A 131 -9.74 -6.65 6.62
CA MET A 131 -10.70 -7.59 7.22
C MET A 131 -12.13 -7.21 6.85
N LEU A 132 -12.96 -8.18 6.51
CA LEU A 132 -14.39 -7.99 6.27
C LEU A 132 -15.18 -8.40 7.53
N ALA A 133 -15.66 -7.41 8.26
CA ALA A 133 -16.48 -7.63 9.44
C ALA A 133 -17.70 -6.73 9.43
N HIS A 134 -18.86 -7.26 9.82
CA HIS A 134 -20.14 -6.51 9.88
C HIS A 134 -20.51 -5.80 8.56
N GLY A 135 -20.16 -6.39 7.42
CA GLY A 135 -20.48 -5.87 6.09
C GLY A 135 -19.61 -4.70 5.62
N GLN A 136 -18.51 -4.41 6.30
CA GLN A 136 -17.56 -3.35 5.95
C GLN A 136 -16.12 -3.81 6.11
N LEU A 137 -15.20 -3.10 5.45
CA LEU A 137 -13.76 -3.34 5.57
C LEU A 137 -13.16 -2.66 6.79
N TRP A 138 -12.17 -3.33 7.37
CA TRP A 138 -11.38 -2.87 8.49
C TRP A 138 -9.89 -3.02 8.15
N ILE A 139 -9.11 -1.99 8.44
CA ILE A 139 -7.67 -1.97 8.16
C ILE A 139 -6.94 -2.55 9.38
N ILE A 140 -6.02 -3.49 9.15
CA ILE A 140 -5.13 -4.06 10.17
C ILE A 140 -3.67 -3.93 9.72
N ASP A 141 -2.71 -4.24 10.58
CA ASP A 141 -1.27 -4.30 10.27
C ASP A 141 -0.66 -2.94 9.89
N PHE A 142 -1.05 -1.89 10.61
CA PHE A 142 -0.67 -0.49 10.32
C PHE A 142 0.56 0.01 11.07
N GLN A 143 1.26 -0.84 11.83
CA GLN A 143 2.40 -0.44 12.68
C GLN A 143 3.61 0.03 11.88
N ASP A 144 3.70 -0.33 10.60
CA ASP A 144 4.78 0.08 9.69
C ASP A 144 4.45 1.30 8.82
N ALA A 145 3.32 1.98 9.13
CA ALA A 145 2.90 3.19 8.43
C ALA A 145 4.00 4.26 8.41
N ARG A 146 4.10 4.96 7.30
CA ARG A 146 5.12 6.00 7.07
C ARG A 146 4.70 7.02 6.03
N MET A 147 5.49 8.07 5.90
CA MET A 147 5.30 9.06 4.84
C MET A 147 5.82 8.52 3.50
N GLY A 148 5.03 8.64 2.44
CA GLY A 148 5.39 8.14 1.11
C GLY A 148 4.58 8.75 -0.01
N PRO A 149 4.83 8.34 -1.28
CA PRO A 149 4.06 8.78 -2.42
C PRO A 149 2.56 8.49 -2.27
N ASP A 150 1.70 9.38 -2.73
CA ASP A 150 0.25 9.23 -2.62
C ASP A 150 -0.32 8.06 -3.42
N THR A 151 0.46 7.52 -4.35
CA THR A 151 0.13 6.34 -5.16
C THR A 151 0.48 5.02 -4.48
N TYR A 152 1.32 5.01 -3.43
CA TYR A 152 1.93 3.79 -2.88
C TYR A 152 0.89 2.75 -2.45
N ASP A 153 -0.03 3.12 -1.56
CA ASP A 153 -1.07 2.20 -1.08
C ASP A 153 -2.07 1.82 -2.18
N LEU A 154 -2.31 2.73 -3.12
CA LEU A 154 -3.19 2.47 -4.26
C LEU A 154 -2.59 1.39 -5.19
N VAL A 155 -1.30 1.46 -5.48
CA VAL A 155 -0.58 0.43 -6.25
C VAL A 155 -0.57 -0.88 -5.48
N SER A 156 -0.30 -0.87 -4.18
CA SER A 156 -0.33 -2.07 -3.33
C SER A 156 -1.69 -2.78 -3.37
N LEU A 157 -2.80 -2.02 -3.41
CA LEU A 157 -4.15 -2.57 -3.50
C LEU A 157 -4.51 -3.05 -4.91
N LEU A 158 -4.24 -2.24 -5.95
CA LEU A 158 -4.70 -2.49 -7.31
C LEU A 158 -3.78 -3.44 -8.11
N ARG A 159 -2.54 -3.64 -7.65
CA ARG A 159 -1.56 -4.60 -8.17
C ARG A 159 -1.21 -5.66 -7.13
N ASP A 160 -2.17 -5.98 -6.29
CA ASP A 160 -2.06 -6.97 -5.22
C ASP A 160 -1.62 -8.33 -5.76
N SER A 161 -0.60 -8.91 -5.15
CA SER A 161 -0.07 -10.23 -5.54
C SER A 161 -0.98 -11.41 -5.17
N TYR A 162 -2.06 -11.15 -4.44
CA TYR A 162 -2.96 -12.18 -3.91
C TYR A 162 -4.30 -12.25 -4.62
N VAL A 163 -4.66 -11.21 -5.39
CA VAL A 163 -5.94 -11.10 -6.10
C VAL A 163 -5.73 -10.48 -7.47
N ASP A 164 -6.23 -11.13 -8.51
CA ASP A 164 -6.25 -10.57 -9.85
C ASP A 164 -7.45 -9.61 -10.01
N ILE A 165 -7.16 -8.36 -10.34
CA ILE A 165 -8.16 -7.34 -10.68
C ILE A 165 -8.04 -7.07 -12.18
N SER A 166 -9.17 -6.99 -12.88
CA SER A 166 -9.18 -6.69 -14.31
C SER A 166 -8.66 -5.26 -14.57
N GLU A 167 -8.02 -5.03 -15.72
CA GLU A 167 -7.54 -3.69 -16.09
C GLU A 167 -8.69 -2.67 -16.16
N GLU A 168 -9.88 -3.10 -16.55
CA GLU A 168 -11.09 -2.24 -16.55
C GLU A 168 -11.46 -1.80 -15.14
N ASP A 169 -11.44 -2.71 -14.17
CA ASP A 169 -11.71 -2.37 -12.76
C ASP A 169 -10.59 -1.50 -12.16
N VAL A 170 -9.33 -1.74 -12.51
CA VAL A 170 -8.21 -0.88 -12.12
C VAL A 170 -8.42 0.53 -12.62
N ASP A 171 -8.79 0.71 -13.90
CA ASP A 171 -9.05 2.04 -14.49
C ASP A 171 -10.20 2.76 -13.79
N GLU A 172 -11.29 2.05 -13.52
CA GLU A 172 -12.43 2.63 -12.81
C GLU A 172 -12.06 3.04 -11.38
N LEU A 173 -11.30 2.21 -10.66
CA LEU A 173 -10.88 2.49 -9.28
C LEU A 173 -9.87 3.64 -9.21
N LEU A 174 -8.97 3.75 -10.20
CA LEU A 174 -8.10 4.91 -10.36
C LEU A 174 -8.90 6.19 -10.58
N ALA A 175 -9.82 6.18 -11.54
CA ALA A 175 -10.69 7.35 -11.80
C ALA A 175 -11.49 7.74 -10.56
N TYR A 176 -11.98 6.75 -9.80
CA TYR A 176 -12.69 6.97 -8.55
C TYR A 176 -11.79 7.61 -7.48
N PHE A 177 -10.55 7.12 -7.30
CA PHE A 177 -9.59 7.73 -6.36
C PHE A 177 -9.31 9.19 -6.71
N LEU A 178 -9.05 9.48 -7.98
CA LEU A 178 -8.75 10.83 -8.45
C LEU A 178 -9.92 11.79 -8.22
N ALA A 179 -11.14 11.32 -8.45
CA ALA A 179 -12.35 12.10 -8.17
C ALA A 179 -12.50 12.41 -6.67
N LEU A 180 -12.23 11.42 -5.78
CA LEU A 180 -12.25 11.63 -4.32
C LEU A 180 -11.17 12.64 -3.88
N ALA A 181 -9.98 12.56 -4.47
CA ALA A 181 -8.87 13.46 -4.17
C ALA A 181 -9.04 14.88 -4.75
N GLY A 182 -10.14 15.16 -5.47
CA GLY A 182 -10.39 16.45 -6.13
C GLY A 182 -9.41 16.75 -7.26
N ARG A 183 -8.78 15.71 -7.83
CA ARG A 183 -7.83 15.81 -8.93
C ARG A 183 -8.57 15.58 -10.24
N SER A 184 -8.58 16.59 -11.12
CA SER A 184 -9.01 16.40 -12.49
C SER A 184 -7.91 15.63 -13.22
N ALA A 185 -8.11 14.33 -13.36
CA ALA A 185 -7.07 13.50 -13.91
C ALA A 185 -7.18 13.36 -15.41
N ASP A 186 -6.10 13.61 -16.07
CA ASP A 186 -5.74 12.74 -17.15
C ASP A 186 -5.22 11.43 -16.50
N ALA A 187 -6.04 10.38 -16.49
CA ALA A 187 -5.66 9.07 -15.92
C ALA A 187 -4.39 8.50 -16.58
N ALA A 188 -4.03 9.00 -17.76
CA ALA A 188 -2.79 8.68 -18.46
C ALA A 188 -1.55 9.23 -17.75
N ASP A 189 -1.63 10.41 -17.12
CA ASP A 189 -0.49 10.97 -16.38
C ASP A 189 -0.26 10.27 -15.03
N PHE A 190 -1.30 9.66 -14.48
CA PHE A 190 -1.21 8.92 -13.21
C PHE A 190 -0.64 7.50 -13.37
N ARG A 191 -0.53 6.99 -14.61
CA ARG A 191 0.04 5.68 -14.94
C ARG A 191 1.52 5.72 -15.32
N ARG A 192 2.13 6.89 -15.34
CA ARG A 192 3.56 7.10 -15.61
C ARG A 192 4.37 7.08 -14.33
#